data_3c3b747f863288cf06c785078999cdbd
#
_entry.id   3c3b747f863288cf06c785078999cdbd
#
_cell.length_a   1.000
_cell.length_b   1.000
_cell.length_c   1.000
_cell.angle_alpha   90.00
_cell.angle_beta   90.00
_cell.angle_gamma   90.00
#
_symmetry.space_group_name_H-M   'P 1'
#
loop_
_entity.id
_entity.type
_entity.pdbx_description
1 polymer ?
#
loop_
_entity_poly.entity_id
_entity_poly.type
_entity_poly.pdbx_seq_one_letter_code
_entity_poly.pdbx_strand_id
1 'polypeptide(L)' 'MGKFVIKQAKSGPMFNLKAGNGEIILTSQIYADEKSCRNGIESIMKNAPEAGIEEEGDGLLR' A
#
# COMPACT_ATOMS: atom_id res chain seq x y z
N MET A 1 13.51 9.14 -2.14
CA MET A 1 12.43 8.64 -2.98
C MET A 1 11.91 7.34 -2.47
N GLY A 2 10.60 7.19 -2.41
CA GLY A 2 10.04 5.94 -1.94
C GLY A 2 10.06 4.86 -2.99
N LYS A 3 9.75 3.66 -2.56
CA LYS A 3 9.64 2.55 -3.51
C LYS A 3 8.68 1.50 -2.99
N PHE A 4 8.09 0.77 -3.93
CA PHE A 4 7.27 -0.38 -3.60
C PHE A 4 8.14 -1.62 -3.67
N VAL A 5 8.00 -2.48 -2.68
CA VAL A 5 8.75 -3.73 -2.62
C VAL A 5 7.77 -4.88 -2.55
N ILE A 6 7.78 -5.73 -3.54
CA ILE A 6 6.90 -6.89 -3.57
C ILE A 6 7.58 -8.04 -2.86
N LYS A 7 6.84 -8.67 -1.95
CA LYS A 7 7.34 -9.81 -1.19
C LYS A 7 6.42 -11.00 -1.34
N GLN A 8 6.99 -12.18 -1.21
CA GLN A 8 6.20 -13.40 -1.26
C GLN A 8 5.91 -13.84 0.16
N ALA A 9 4.65 -13.76 0.55
CA ALA A 9 4.23 -14.29 1.82
C ALA A 9 3.76 -15.72 1.61
N LYS A 10 3.48 -16.40 2.71
CA LYS A 10 3.03 -17.78 2.64
C LYS A 10 1.77 -17.95 1.80
N SER A 11 0.86 -17.01 1.94
CA SER A 11 -0.44 -17.10 1.27
C SER A 11 -0.48 -16.40 -0.08
N GLY A 12 0.58 -15.72 -0.46
CA GLY A 12 0.61 -15.04 -1.75
C GLY A 12 1.48 -13.80 -1.69
N PRO A 13 1.54 -13.05 -2.77
CA PRO A 13 2.37 -11.85 -2.83
C PRO A 13 1.72 -10.69 -2.09
N MET A 14 2.55 -9.83 -1.58
CA MET A 14 2.13 -8.59 -0.94
C MET A 14 3.19 -7.54 -1.22
N PHE A 15 2.93 -6.30 -0.85
CA PHE A 15 3.95 -5.29 -1.03
C PHE A 15 4.01 -4.36 0.16
N ASN A 16 5.17 -3.75 0.31
CA ASN A 16 5.38 -2.65 1.23
C ASN A 16 5.65 -1.39 0.44
N LEU A 17 5.22 -0.27 0.96
CA LEU A 17 5.67 1.02 0.44
C LEU A 17 6.67 1.57 1.43
N LYS A 18 7.88 1.83 0.96
CA LYS A 18 8.95 2.32 1.82
C LYS A 18 9.30 3.75 1.47
N ALA A 19 9.62 4.52 2.48
CA ALA A 19 10.08 5.89 2.29
C ALA A 19 11.52 5.88 1.81
N GLY A 20 12.02 7.06 1.47
CA GLY A 20 13.38 7.18 0.97
C GLY A 20 14.43 6.72 1.95
N ASN A 21 14.13 6.79 3.24
CA ASN A 21 15.08 6.34 4.26
C ASN A 21 14.94 4.85 4.57
N GLY A 22 14.12 4.14 3.82
CA GLY A 22 13.95 2.71 4.02
C GLY A 22 12.86 2.31 4.99
N GLU A 23 12.21 3.29 5.58
CA GLU A 23 11.18 3.03 6.56
C GLU A 23 9.90 2.56 5.89
N ILE A 24 9.24 1.55 6.45
CA ILE A 24 8.01 1.05 5.89
C ILE A 24 6.86 2.00 6.22
N ILE A 25 6.23 2.54 5.18
CA ILE A 25 5.10 3.44 5.34
C ILE A 25 3.81 2.66 5.48
N LEU A 26 3.67 1.61 4.66
CA LEU A 26 2.48 0.79 4.71
C LEU A 26 2.79 -0.62 4.23
N THR A 27 1.92 -1.54 4.60
CA THR A 27 1.99 -2.93 4.18
C THR A 27 0.64 -3.28 3.57
N SER A 28 0.65 -3.90 2.40
CA SER A 28 -0.59 -4.23 1.72
C SER A 28 -1.19 -5.51 2.27
N GLN A 29 -2.40 -5.78 1.83
CA GLN A 29 -2.99 -7.09 2.05
C GLN A 29 -2.24 -8.12 1.19
N ILE A 30 -2.52 -9.38 1.43
CA ILE A 30 -1.95 -10.45 0.62
C ILE A 30 -2.87 -10.67 -0.57
N TYR A 31 -2.29 -10.69 -1.76
CA TYR A 31 -3.05 -10.83 -3.00
C TYR A 31 -3.03 -12.27 -3.47
N ALA A 32 -3.97 -12.61 -4.34
CA ALA A 32 -4.07 -13.97 -4.84
C ALA A 32 -2.90 -14.31 -5.77
N ASP A 33 -2.45 -13.34 -6.55
CA ASP A 33 -1.35 -13.56 -7.47
C ASP A 33 -0.59 -12.27 -7.68
N GLU A 34 0.52 -12.37 -8.40
CA GLU A 34 1.38 -11.22 -8.57
C GLU A 34 0.74 -10.15 -9.43
N LYS A 35 -0.07 -10.55 -10.39
CA LYS A 35 -0.72 -9.59 -11.24
C LYS A 35 -1.64 -8.69 -10.44
N SER A 36 -2.42 -9.26 -9.54
CA SER A 36 -3.29 -8.47 -8.68
C SER A 36 -2.49 -7.56 -7.78
N CYS A 37 -1.37 -8.07 -7.26
CA CYS A 37 -0.51 -7.27 -6.40
C CYS A 37 0.02 -6.06 -7.16
N ARG A 38 0.50 -6.25 -8.37
CA ARG A 38 1.00 -5.14 -9.17
C ARG A 38 -0.09 -4.16 -9.54
N ASN A 39 -1.29 -4.67 -9.79
CA ASN A 39 -2.41 -3.79 -10.06
C ASN A 39 -2.72 -2.90 -8.86
N GLY A 40 -2.58 -3.45 -7.67
CA GLY A 40 -2.77 -2.67 -6.45
C GLY A 40 -1.75 -1.55 -6.36
N ILE A 41 -0.50 -1.85 -6.68
CA ILE A 41 0.55 -0.84 -6.67
C ILE A 41 0.24 0.26 -7.69
N GLU A 42 -0.16 -0.14 -8.89
CA GLU A 42 -0.47 0.83 -9.93
C GLU A 42 -1.63 1.73 -9.53
N SER A 43 -2.60 1.17 -8.86
CA SER A 43 -3.74 1.95 -8.40
C SER A 43 -3.28 3.03 -7.42
N ILE A 44 -2.36 2.67 -6.52
CA ILE A 44 -1.84 3.65 -5.58
C ILE A 44 -1.07 4.74 -6.31
N MET A 45 -0.23 4.33 -7.26
CA MET A 45 0.57 5.30 -8.00
C MET A 45 -0.30 6.26 -8.77
N LYS A 46 -1.45 5.79 -9.23
CA LYS A 46 -2.35 6.60 -10.02
C LYS A 46 -3.15 7.56 -9.16
N ASN A 47 -3.60 7.10 -8.00
CA ASN A 47 -4.55 7.86 -7.20
C ASN A 47 -3.94 8.65 -6.06
N ALA A 48 -2.84 8.15 -5.50
CA ALA A 48 -2.28 8.79 -4.32
C ALA A 48 -1.87 10.25 -4.53
N PRO A 49 -1.28 10.62 -5.67
CA PRO A 49 -0.84 12.00 -5.82
C PRO A 49 -1.95 13.03 -5.70
N GLU A 50 -3.16 12.63 -6.01
CA GLU A 50 -4.28 13.57 -5.95
C GLU A 50 -5.21 13.29 -4.80
N ALA A 51 -4.87 12.32 -3.98
CA ALA A 51 -5.75 11.95 -2.88
C ALA A 51 -5.69 13.01 -1.79
N GLY A 52 -6.86 13.35 -1.28
CA GLY A 52 -6.92 14.28 -0.16
C GLY A 52 -6.98 13.51 1.14
N ILE A 53 -7.04 14.26 2.22
CA ILE A 53 -7.18 13.69 3.54
C ILE A 53 -8.59 13.92 4.03
N GLU A 54 -9.21 12.86 4.45
CA GLU A 54 -10.56 12.93 4.98
C GLU A 54 -10.58 12.26 6.33
N GLU A 55 -11.17 12.92 7.31
CA GLU A 55 -11.26 12.35 8.65
C GLU A 55 -12.68 11.95 8.94
N GLU A 56 -12.84 10.71 9.36
CA GLU A 56 -14.15 10.23 9.75
C GLU A 56 -14.13 10.08 11.25
N GLY A 57 -14.53 11.13 11.91
CA GLY A 57 -14.32 11.13 13.32
C GLY A 57 -15.53 10.98 14.15
N ASP A 58 -16.57 10.55 13.59
CA ASP A 58 -17.83 10.56 14.24
C ASP A 58 -17.90 9.86 15.57
N GLY A 59 -16.85 9.68 16.18
CA GLY A 59 -16.92 9.10 17.48
C GLY A 59 -16.28 7.74 17.55
N LEU A 60 -16.08 7.18 16.43
CA LEU A 60 -15.45 5.91 16.43
C LEU A 60 -14.10 5.95 16.99
N LEU A 61 -13.50 7.08 16.81
CA LEU A 61 -12.12 7.19 17.13
C LEU A 61 -11.88 7.63 18.54
N ARG A 62 -12.87 7.66 19.31
CA ARG A 62 -12.70 8.09 20.67
C ARG A 62 -12.26 7.01 21.56
#